data_e3b375fe50c6a15121a92acb690f7a75
#
_entry.id   e3b375fe50c6a15121a92acb690f7a75
#
_cell.length_a   1.000
_cell.length_b   1.000
_cell.length_c   1.000
_cell.angle_alpha   90.00
_cell.angle_beta   90.00
_cell.angle_gamma   90.00
#
_symmetry.space_group_name_H-M   'P 1'
#
loop_
_entity.id
_entity.type
_entity.pdbx_description
1 polymer ?
#
loop_
_entity_poly.entity_id
_entity_poly.type
_entity_poly.pdbx_seq_one_letter_code
_entity_poly.pdbx_strand_id
1 'polypeptide(L)'
;SSPPSCRPNSKARRVCGEQLRSVNGVYLSNAKLGRTSEAEQAFARVVALGIANNELGVKFLFNPGTTEFWSDRSISGPYGMWLRQIARGAKSSRACFDIVGHTSRTGSEATNDALSRQRADMIRQRLIAEASELASRSRASGMGFRQNLVGSGTDNAVDALDRRVEFKIVACG
;
A
#
# COMPACT_ATOMS: atom_id res chain seq x y z
N SER A 1 14.85 -3.02 -20.47
CA SER A 1 14.60 -1.63 -20.87
C SER A 1 13.81 -0.94 -19.78
N SER A 2 14.31 0.20 -19.29
CA SER A 2 13.63 1.00 -18.30
C SER A 2 12.27 1.47 -18.82
N PRO A 3 11.19 1.43 -18.02
CA PRO A 3 9.90 1.97 -18.44
C PRO A 3 10.02 3.47 -18.71
N PRO A 4 9.28 4.00 -19.70
CA PRO A 4 9.31 5.43 -20.00
C PRO A 4 8.89 6.23 -18.77
N SER A 5 9.69 7.22 -18.40
CA SER A 5 9.39 8.12 -17.29
C SER A 5 8.08 8.87 -17.57
N CYS A 6 7.08 8.69 -16.73
CA CYS A 6 5.83 9.43 -16.81
C CYS A 6 6.07 10.90 -16.42
N ARG A 7 6.43 11.74 -17.39
CA ARG A 7 6.58 13.16 -17.17
C ARG A 7 5.23 13.88 -17.00
N PRO A 8 5.16 15.03 -16.33
CA PRO A 8 3.91 15.68 -15.89
C PRO A 8 3.13 16.40 -17.01
N ASN A 9 2.92 15.73 -18.14
CA ASN A 9 2.08 16.22 -19.23
C ASN A 9 0.72 15.48 -19.17
N SER A 10 -0.38 16.17 -19.37
CA SER A 10 -1.74 15.63 -19.23
C SER A 10 -2.00 14.38 -20.10
N LYS A 11 -1.41 14.32 -21.27
CA LYS A 11 -1.52 13.19 -22.20
C LYS A 11 -0.69 11.98 -21.70
N ALA A 12 0.50 12.22 -21.17
CA ALA A 12 1.35 11.20 -20.58
C ALA A 12 0.75 10.59 -19.31
N ARG A 13 0.10 11.40 -18.47
CA ARG A 13 -0.62 10.91 -17.28
C ARG A 13 -1.75 9.97 -17.63
N ARG A 14 -2.50 10.24 -18.70
CA ARG A 14 -3.61 9.39 -19.15
C ARG A 14 -3.10 8.02 -19.63
N VAL A 15 -2.06 8.00 -20.46
CA VAL A 15 -1.43 6.77 -20.95
C VAL A 15 -0.85 5.93 -19.81
N CYS A 16 -0.18 6.56 -18.85
CA CYS A 16 0.34 5.87 -17.67
C CYS A 16 -0.77 5.29 -16.78
N GLY A 17 -1.86 6.01 -16.60
CA GLY A 17 -3.02 5.52 -15.86
C GLY A 17 -3.70 4.31 -16.52
N GLU A 18 -3.77 4.30 -17.84
CA GLU A 18 -4.29 3.16 -18.62
C GLU A 18 -3.36 1.96 -18.53
N GLN A 19 -2.06 2.18 -18.63
CA GLN A 19 -1.05 1.14 -18.49
C GLN A 19 -1.07 0.52 -17.09
N LEU A 20 -1.17 1.31 -16.04
CA LEU A 20 -1.27 0.82 -14.66
C LEU A 20 -2.53 -0.02 -14.46
N ARG A 21 -3.67 0.42 -14.99
CA ARG A 21 -4.93 -0.36 -14.92
C ARG A 21 -4.84 -1.68 -15.66
N SER A 22 -4.22 -1.70 -16.83
CA SER A 22 -4.01 -2.92 -17.63
C SER A 22 -3.14 -3.93 -16.88
N VAL A 23 -2.01 -3.49 -16.31
CA VAL A 23 -1.10 -4.36 -15.54
C VAL A 23 -1.76 -4.88 -14.26
N ASN A 24 -2.54 -4.04 -13.58
CA ASN A 24 -3.31 -4.47 -12.41
C ASN A 24 -4.37 -5.53 -12.77
N GLY A 25 -5.01 -5.39 -13.93
CA GLY A 25 -5.93 -6.40 -14.46
C GLY A 25 -5.24 -7.74 -14.72
N VAL A 26 -4.02 -7.74 -15.26
CA VAL A 26 -3.21 -8.96 -15.43
C VAL A 26 -2.88 -9.61 -14.09
N TYR A 27 -2.48 -8.82 -13.09
CA TYR A 27 -2.26 -9.32 -11.72
C TYR A 27 -3.51 -9.99 -11.14
N LEU A 28 -4.65 -9.31 -11.17
CA LEU A 28 -5.90 -9.82 -10.60
C LEU A 28 -6.35 -11.10 -11.30
N SER A 29 -6.23 -11.17 -12.62
CA SER A 29 -6.59 -12.37 -13.41
C SER A 29 -5.70 -13.55 -13.04
N ASN A 30 -4.38 -13.37 -12.94
CA ASN A 30 -3.45 -14.42 -12.57
C ASN A 30 -3.63 -14.87 -11.11
N ALA A 31 -3.90 -13.97 -10.20
CA ALA A 31 -4.20 -14.30 -8.81
C ALA A 31 -5.47 -15.13 -8.70
N LYS A 32 -6.53 -14.77 -9.42
CA LYS A 32 -7.81 -15.51 -9.47
C LYS A 32 -7.66 -16.90 -10.06
N LEU A 33 -6.77 -17.09 -11.06
CA LEU A 33 -6.50 -18.38 -11.69
C LEU A 33 -5.49 -19.24 -10.90
N GLY A 34 -5.00 -18.78 -9.75
CA GLY A 34 -4.01 -19.48 -8.93
C GLY A 34 -2.59 -19.53 -9.53
N ARG A 35 -2.29 -18.69 -10.51
CA ARG A 35 -0.97 -18.56 -11.15
C ARG A 35 -0.07 -17.66 -10.30
N THR A 36 0.49 -18.21 -9.22
CA THR A 36 1.22 -17.43 -8.19
C THR A 36 2.44 -16.71 -8.75
N SER A 37 3.25 -17.39 -9.58
CA SER A 37 4.47 -16.79 -10.15
C SER A 37 4.14 -15.64 -11.10
N GLU A 38 3.18 -15.84 -11.99
CA GLU A 38 2.72 -14.81 -12.94
C GLU A 38 2.03 -13.65 -12.22
N ALA A 39 1.26 -13.94 -11.16
CA ALA A 39 0.65 -12.93 -10.33
C ALA A 39 1.70 -12.07 -9.61
N GLU A 40 2.75 -12.70 -9.06
CA GLU A 40 3.86 -11.98 -8.41
C GLU A 40 4.60 -11.08 -9.40
N GLN A 41 4.90 -11.55 -10.61
CA GLN A 41 5.53 -10.74 -11.66
C GLN A 41 4.63 -9.57 -12.09
N ALA A 42 3.34 -9.82 -12.24
CA ALA A 42 2.38 -8.76 -12.60
C ALA A 42 2.27 -7.72 -11.47
N PHE A 43 2.27 -8.14 -10.22
CA PHE A 43 2.26 -7.24 -9.07
C PHE A 43 3.55 -6.40 -8.99
N ALA A 44 4.71 -6.99 -9.29
CA ALA A 44 5.96 -6.24 -9.38
C ALA A 44 5.88 -5.09 -10.40
N ARG A 45 5.20 -5.30 -11.53
CA ARG A 45 4.94 -4.24 -12.52
C ARG A 45 3.97 -3.18 -12.02
N VAL A 46 2.93 -3.57 -11.29
CA VAL A 46 2.00 -2.63 -10.63
C VAL A 46 2.79 -1.71 -9.68
N VAL A 47 3.68 -2.28 -8.87
CA VAL A 47 4.52 -1.51 -7.95
C VAL A 47 5.45 -0.57 -8.72
N ALA A 48 6.15 -1.05 -9.73
CA ALA A 48 7.09 -0.24 -10.52
C ALA A 48 6.39 0.95 -11.19
N LEU A 49 5.22 0.71 -11.79
CA LEU A 49 4.41 1.78 -12.41
C LEU A 49 3.83 2.74 -11.38
N GLY A 50 3.39 2.22 -10.23
CA GLY A 50 2.88 3.05 -9.14
C GLY A 50 3.96 4.00 -8.60
N ILE A 51 5.17 3.50 -8.36
CA ILE A 51 6.30 4.32 -7.91
C ILE A 51 6.68 5.36 -8.98
N ALA A 52 6.75 4.96 -10.24
CA ALA A 52 7.09 5.86 -11.35
C ALA A 52 6.08 7.00 -11.54
N ASN A 53 4.81 6.77 -11.19
CA ASN A 53 3.72 7.74 -11.30
C ASN A 53 3.41 8.48 -10.00
N ASN A 54 4.13 8.22 -8.90
CA ASN A 54 3.80 8.69 -7.56
C ASN A 54 2.39 8.28 -7.10
N GLU A 55 1.90 7.12 -7.55
CA GLU A 55 0.57 6.58 -7.27
C GLU A 55 0.64 5.11 -6.87
N LEU A 56 1.24 4.82 -5.73
CA LEU A 56 1.24 3.46 -5.19
C LEU A 56 -0.06 3.22 -4.39
N GLY A 57 -1.11 2.80 -5.09
CA GLY A 57 -2.47 2.64 -4.55
C GLY A 57 -2.73 1.35 -3.79
N VAL A 58 -1.71 0.72 -3.23
CA VAL A 58 -1.83 -0.52 -2.46
C VAL A 58 -2.28 -0.20 -1.03
N LYS A 59 -3.26 -0.95 -0.54
CA LYS A 59 -3.77 -0.82 0.84
C LYS A 59 -3.66 -2.15 1.56
N PHE A 60 -3.15 -2.12 2.78
CA PHE A 60 -3.14 -3.25 3.70
C PHE A 60 -4.26 -3.05 4.72
N LEU A 61 -5.18 -4.01 4.81
CA LEU A 61 -6.32 -3.95 5.72
C LEU A 61 -6.03 -4.73 7.01
N PHE A 62 -6.64 -4.28 8.11
CA PHE A 62 -6.41 -4.80 9.45
C PHE A 62 -7.72 -5.20 10.16
N ASN A 63 -7.60 -6.14 11.08
CA ASN A 63 -8.69 -6.48 12.00
C ASN A 63 -8.98 -5.31 12.95
N PRO A 64 -10.23 -5.19 13.42
CA PRO A 64 -10.61 -4.15 14.38
C PRO A 64 -9.71 -4.14 15.61
N GLY A 65 -9.23 -2.97 16.01
CA GLY A 65 -8.46 -2.77 17.24
C GLY A 65 -7.08 -3.41 17.29
N THR A 66 -6.57 -3.95 16.17
CA THR A 66 -5.32 -4.71 16.14
C THR A 66 -4.34 -4.21 15.09
N THR A 67 -3.10 -4.71 15.16
CA THR A 67 -2.09 -4.62 14.11
C THR A 67 -2.01 -5.92 13.28
N GLU A 68 -3.00 -6.79 13.40
CA GLU A 68 -3.11 -8.02 12.62
C GLU A 68 -3.82 -7.74 11.29
N PHE A 69 -3.33 -8.35 10.22
CA PHE A 69 -3.97 -8.24 8.91
C PHE A 69 -5.39 -8.81 8.95
N TRP A 70 -6.22 -8.26 8.08
CA TRP A 70 -7.61 -8.68 7.92
C TRP A 70 -7.72 -10.20 7.83
N SER A 71 -8.64 -10.78 8.61
CA SER A 71 -8.77 -12.23 8.77
C SER A 71 -9.27 -12.97 7.52
N ASP A 72 -9.90 -12.25 6.59
CA ASP A 72 -10.28 -12.82 5.30
C ASP A 72 -9.04 -13.07 4.43
N ARG A 73 -8.63 -14.33 4.35
CA ARG A 73 -7.45 -14.78 3.61
C ARG A 73 -7.56 -14.60 2.10
N SER A 74 -8.75 -14.45 1.55
CA SER A 74 -8.93 -14.11 0.13
C SER A 74 -8.39 -12.71 -0.18
N ILE A 75 -8.34 -11.83 0.83
CA ILE A 75 -7.83 -10.47 0.74
C ILE A 75 -6.39 -10.39 1.25
N SER A 76 -6.15 -10.85 2.48
CA SER A 76 -4.85 -10.70 3.15
C SER A 76 -3.81 -11.76 2.80
N GLY A 77 -4.22 -12.88 2.20
CA GLY A 77 -3.31 -13.97 1.84
C GLY A 77 -2.07 -13.53 1.05
N PRO A 78 -2.19 -12.67 0.03
CA PRO A 78 -1.05 -12.21 -0.76
C PRO A 78 -0.19 -11.12 -0.11
N TYR A 79 -0.50 -10.63 1.10
CA TYR A 79 0.18 -9.48 1.70
C TYR A 79 1.68 -9.69 1.91
N GLY A 80 2.10 -10.91 2.26
CA GLY A 80 3.53 -11.20 2.36
C GLY A 80 4.29 -11.02 1.05
N MET A 81 3.70 -11.49 -0.04
CA MET A 81 4.24 -11.28 -1.39
C MET A 81 4.22 -9.81 -1.78
N TRP A 82 3.14 -9.09 -1.48
CA TRP A 82 3.06 -7.64 -1.74
C TRP A 82 4.18 -6.88 -1.05
N LEU A 83 4.45 -7.18 0.23
CA LEU A 83 5.53 -6.54 0.99
C LEU A 83 6.89 -6.78 0.35
N ARG A 84 7.18 -8.02 -0.11
CA ARG A 84 8.44 -8.33 -0.81
C ARG A 84 8.58 -7.51 -2.10
N GLN A 85 7.55 -7.45 -2.91
CA GLN A 85 7.60 -6.75 -4.20
C GLN A 85 7.63 -5.24 -4.03
N ILE A 86 6.92 -4.69 -3.05
CA ILE A 86 6.99 -3.27 -2.71
C ILE A 86 8.41 -2.92 -2.25
N ALA A 87 9.01 -3.73 -1.38
CA ALA A 87 10.38 -3.51 -0.90
C ALA A 87 11.39 -3.56 -2.06
N ARG A 88 11.27 -4.52 -2.96
CA ARG A 88 12.15 -4.64 -4.14
C ARG A 88 11.99 -3.46 -5.10
N GLY A 89 10.77 -3.07 -5.40
CA GLY A 89 10.49 -1.91 -6.25
C GLY A 89 10.98 -0.60 -5.63
N ALA A 90 10.76 -0.43 -4.34
CA ALA A 90 11.24 0.73 -3.60
C ALA A 90 12.76 0.80 -3.53
N LYS A 91 13.42 -0.35 -3.32
CA LYS A 91 14.89 -0.46 -3.33
C LYS A 91 15.48 -0.02 -4.67
N SER A 92 14.85 -0.41 -5.77
CA SER A 92 15.28 -0.07 -7.13
C SER A 92 15.01 1.38 -7.51
N SER A 93 14.20 2.09 -6.75
CA SER A 93 13.86 3.50 -6.97
C SER A 93 14.71 4.41 -6.08
N ARG A 94 14.62 5.73 -6.33
CA ARG A 94 15.18 6.76 -5.45
C ARG A 94 14.10 7.51 -4.68
N ALA A 95 12.88 6.97 -4.65
CA ALA A 95 11.76 7.60 -4.00
C ALA A 95 11.82 7.47 -2.48
N CYS A 96 11.24 8.43 -1.80
CA CYS A 96 10.95 8.36 -0.38
C CYS A 96 9.45 8.10 -0.16
N PHE A 97 9.11 7.48 0.96
CA PHE A 97 7.78 6.99 1.23
C PHE A 97 7.27 7.46 2.58
N ASP A 98 6.05 7.99 2.61
CA ASP A 98 5.26 8.09 3.81
C ASP A 98 4.32 6.89 3.88
N ILE A 99 4.43 6.13 4.95
CA ILE A 99 3.59 4.97 5.25
C ILE A 99 2.56 5.45 6.26
N VAL A 100 1.29 5.49 5.86
CA VAL A 100 0.24 6.17 6.61
C VAL A 100 -0.80 5.18 7.08
N GLY A 101 -0.97 5.05 8.40
CA GLY A 101 -1.98 4.21 9.02
C GLY A 101 -3.27 4.96 9.32
N HIS A 102 -4.37 4.21 9.30
CA HIS A 102 -5.72 4.71 9.55
C HIS A 102 -6.50 3.72 10.41
N THR A 103 -7.53 4.22 11.09
CA THR A 103 -8.46 3.43 11.89
C THR A 103 -9.90 3.71 11.50
N SER A 104 -10.80 2.81 11.86
CA SER A 104 -12.24 3.07 11.86
C SER A 104 -12.60 4.11 12.91
N ARG A 105 -13.76 4.73 12.75
CA ARG A 105 -14.24 5.81 13.61
C ARG A 105 -14.94 5.28 14.86
N THR A 106 -14.19 4.62 15.72
CA THR A 106 -14.66 4.07 17.01
C THR A 106 -13.68 4.34 18.13
N GLY A 107 -14.17 4.64 19.31
CA GLY A 107 -13.33 4.90 20.49
C GLY A 107 -12.72 6.30 20.48
N SER A 108 -11.69 6.50 21.33
CA SER A 108 -11.05 7.79 21.49
C SER A 108 -10.09 8.12 20.35
N GLU A 109 -9.94 9.40 20.06
CA GLU A 109 -8.99 9.89 19.06
C GLU A 109 -7.55 9.52 19.41
N ALA A 110 -7.16 9.69 20.68
CA ALA A 110 -5.80 9.38 21.13
C ALA A 110 -5.46 7.90 20.95
N THR A 111 -6.37 6.99 21.27
CA THR A 111 -6.18 5.54 21.06
C THR A 111 -6.04 5.21 19.57
N ASN A 112 -6.84 5.83 18.73
CA ASN A 112 -6.81 5.61 17.30
C ASN A 112 -5.57 6.22 16.62
N ASP A 113 -5.09 7.35 17.12
CA ASP A 113 -3.81 7.92 16.66
C ASP A 113 -2.66 6.95 16.95
N ALA A 114 -2.60 6.38 18.15
CA ALA A 114 -1.60 5.39 18.52
C ALA A 114 -1.71 4.12 17.67
N LEU A 115 -2.92 3.58 17.52
CA LEU A 115 -3.15 2.35 16.73
C LEU A 115 -2.79 2.53 15.26
N SER A 116 -3.19 3.65 14.64
CA SER A 116 -2.87 3.94 13.26
C SER A 116 -1.36 4.06 13.04
N ARG A 117 -0.65 4.69 13.97
CA ARG A 117 0.82 4.78 13.95
C ARG A 117 1.46 3.39 14.07
N GLN A 118 0.99 2.55 14.98
CA GLN A 118 1.49 1.18 15.17
C GLN A 118 1.30 0.33 13.92
N ARG A 119 0.17 0.45 13.23
CA ARG A 119 -0.07 -0.23 11.94
C ARG A 119 0.94 0.21 10.88
N ALA A 120 1.18 1.50 10.76
CA ALA A 120 2.16 2.04 9.83
C ALA A 120 3.59 1.60 10.18
N ASP A 121 3.95 1.63 11.44
CA ASP A 121 5.27 1.17 11.92
C ASP A 121 5.49 -0.32 11.62
N MET A 122 4.48 -1.16 11.80
CA MET A 122 4.57 -2.59 11.50
C MET A 122 4.86 -2.84 10.02
N ILE A 123 4.15 -2.17 9.12
CA ILE A 123 4.40 -2.26 7.68
C ILE A 123 5.81 -1.76 7.35
N ARG A 124 6.22 -0.63 7.91
CA ARG A 124 7.56 -0.07 7.71
C ARG A 124 8.65 -1.04 8.14
N GLN A 125 8.53 -1.66 9.31
CA GLN A 125 9.52 -2.62 9.82
C GLN A 125 9.62 -3.84 8.90
N ARG A 126 8.53 -4.32 8.37
CA ARG A 126 8.53 -5.44 7.43
C ARG A 126 9.19 -5.10 6.10
N LEU A 127 9.00 -3.88 5.61
CA LEU A 127 9.69 -3.40 4.40
C LEU A 127 11.20 -3.25 4.64
N ILE A 128 11.60 -2.72 5.78
CA ILE A 128 13.02 -2.57 6.17
C ILE A 128 13.69 -3.95 6.31
N ALA A 129 12.99 -4.94 6.82
CA ALA A 129 13.51 -6.31 6.92
C ALA A 129 13.82 -6.91 5.55
N GLU A 130 13.05 -6.55 4.52
CA GLU A 130 13.30 -6.98 3.12
C GLU A 130 14.34 -6.11 2.41
N ALA A 131 14.40 -4.82 2.73
CA ALA A 131 15.32 -3.86 2.09
C ALA A 131 15.74 -2.79 3.11
N SER A 132 16.89 -2.98 3.74
CA SER A 132 17.38 -2.13 4.84
C SER A 132 17.57 -0.66 4.43
N GLU A 133 17.81 -0.37 3.16
CA GLU A 133 17.93 0.99 2.62
C GLU A 133 16.67 1.83 2.83
N LEU A 134 15.52 1.19 2.99
CA LEU A 134 14.25 1.89 3.21
C LEU A 134 14.16 2.56 4.58
N ALA A 135 15.02 2.19 5.53
CA ALA A 135 15.05 2.84 6.84
C ALA A 135 15.29 4.36 6.72
N SER A 136 16.15 4.78 5.80
CA SER A 136 16.45 6.21 5.58
C SER A 136 15.48 6.89 4.60
N ARG A 137 14.66 6.13 3.87
CA ARG A 137 13.77 6.64 2.83
C ARG A 137 12.29 6.46 3.13
N SER A 138 11.95 6.06 4.34
CA SER A 138 10.56 5.85 4.74
C SER A 138 10.27 6.45 6.10
N ARG A 139 9.04 6.91 6.28
CA ARG A 139 8.50 7.35 7.56
C ARG A 139 7.15 6.69 7.78
N ALA A 140 6.83 6.43 9.04
CA ALA A 140 5.51 5.96 9.43
C ALA A 140 4.77 7.07 10.15
N SER A 141 3.50 7.25 9.83
CA SER A 141 2.62 8.20 10.49
C SER A 141 1.22 7.61 10.69
N GLY A 142 0.49 8.13 11.65
CA GLY A 142 -0.87 7.71 11.94
C GLY A 142 -1.83 8.88 11.83
N MET A 143 -2.91 8.68 11.09
CA MET A 143 -3.98 9.67 10.90
C MET A 143 -5.21 9.37 11.76
N GLY A 144 -5.19 8.30 12.56
CA GLY A 144 -6.35 7.89 13.32
C GLY A 144 -7.56 7.69 12.42
N PHE A 145 -8.70 8.23 12.81
CA PHE A 145 -9.93 8.18 12.01
C PHE A 145 -10.22 9.50 11.26
N ARG A 146 -9.24 10.39 11.14
CA ARG A 146 -9.46 11.73 10.52
C ARG A 146 -9.65 11.68 9.00
N GLN A 147 -9.25 10.58 8.35
CA GLN A 147 -9.37 10.39 6.90
C GLN A 147 -10.10 9.08 6.56
N ASN A 148 -11.29 8.90 7.12
CA ASN A 148 -12.11 7.74 6.81
C ASN A 148 -12.59 7.74 5.36
N LEU A 149 -12.64 6.55 4.76
CA LEU A 149 -13.24 6.31 3.44
C LEU A 149 -14.72 5.94 3.57
N VAL A 150 -15.10 5.24 4.63
CA VAL A 150 -16.47 4.77 4.92
C VAL A 150 -17.04 5.53 6.10
N GLY A 151 -16.41 5.46 7.27
CA GLY A 151 -16.75 6.25 8.44
C GLY A 151 -18.09 5.89 9.10
N SER A 152 -18.57 4.65 8.98
CA SER A 152 -19.87 4.26 9.55
C SER A 152 -19.85 4.23 11.08
N GLY A 153 -18.69 4.01 11.69
CA GLY A 153 -18.51 3.95 13.13
C GLY A 153 -18.98 2.64 13.76
N THR A 154 -19.27 1.62 12.96
CA THR A 154 -19.69 0.29 13.45
C THR A 154 -18.52 -0.67 13.69
N ASP A 155 -17.35 -0.36 13.14
CA ASP A 155 -16.12 -1.14 13.20
C ASP A 155 -16.29 -2.61 12.79
N ASN A 156 -17.14 -2.84 11.83
CA ASN A 156 -17.39 -4.16 11.22
C ASN A 156 -16.74 -4.26 9.83
N ALA A 157 -17.14 -5.26 9.04
CA ALA A 157 -16.63 -5.45 7.68
C ALA A 157 -16.89 -4.25 6.75
N VAL A 158 -17.93 -3.45 7.00
CA VAL A 158 -18.23 -2.24 6.22
C VAL A 158 -17.11 -1.20 6.38
N ASP A 159 -16.54 -1.06 7.58
CA ASP A 159 -15.46 -0.14 7.88
C ASP A 159 -14.06 -0.71 7.59
N ALA A 160 -13.95 -1.89 6.98
CA ALA A 160 -12.65 -2.53 6.74
C ALA A 160 -11.67 -1.61 5.97
N LEU A 161 -12.16 -0.84 5.00
CA LEU A 161 -11.33 0.11 4.25
C LEU A 161 -10.80 1.27 5.08
N ASP A 162 -11.38 1.54 6.25
CA ASP A 162 -10.90 2.56 7.18
C ASP A 162 -9.73 2.05 8.03
N ARG A 163 -9.64 0.73 8.23
CA ARG A 163 -8.56 0.05 8.97
C ARG A 163 -7.45 -0.33 8.01
N ARG A 164 -6.71 0.66 7.54
CA ARG A 164 -5.74 0.45 6.46
C ARG A 164 -4.39 1.10 6.74
N VAL A 165 -3.38 0.62 6.02
CA VAL A 165 -2.13 1.33 5.78
C VAL A 165 -2.01 1.56 4.29
N GLU A 166 -1.65 2.76 3.90
CA GLU A 166 -1.41 3.16 2.53
C GLU A 166 -0.07 3.90 2.39
N PHE A 167 0.36 4.10 1.15
CA PHE A 167 1.65 4.69 0.83
C PHE A 167 1.47 6.02 0.12
N LYS A 168 2.30 6.98 0.48
CA LYS A 168 2.49 8.22 -0.28
C LYS A 168 3.94 8.29 -0.73
N ILE A 169 4.16 8.52 -2.01
CA ILE A 169 5.49 8.76 -2.55
C ILE A 169 5.75 10.25 -2.45
N VAL A 170 6.84 10.59 -1.77
CA VAL A 170 7.18 11.97 -1.43
C VAL A 170 8.60 12.30 -1.88
N ALA A 171 8.91 13.58 -1.99
CA ALA A 171 10.28 14.02 -2.22
C ALA A 171 11.14 13.66 -1.01
N CYS A 172 12.37 13.19 -1.27
CA CYS A 172 13.37 13.01 -0.23
C CYS A 172 13.84 14.37 0.26
N GLY A 173 13.76 14.57 1.56
CA GLY A 173 14.24 15.80 2.20
C GLY A 173 15.76 15.86 2.32
#